data_064c232d5ea88e97cfa5b15c3493e86f
#
_entry.id   064c232d5ea88e97cfa5b15c3493e86f
#
_cell.length_a   1.000
_cell.length_b   1.000
_cell.length_c   1.000
_cell.angle_alpha   90.00
_cell.angle_beta   90.00
_cell.angle_gamma   90.00
#
_symmetry.space_group_name_H-M   'P 1'
#
loop_
_entity.id
_entity.type
_entity.pdbx_description
1 polymer ?
#
loop_
_entity_poly.entity_id
_entity_poly.type
_entity_poly.pdbx_seq_one_letter_code
_entity_poly.pdbx_strand_id
1 'polypeptide(L)'
;MTLLLDTTIPRTLDVLLARFAQRPATRVEAWLFEDEAARREAEAVLAGSGTEARLYSAYKPLLHHFLETVAPARPRRVTVRTPAGDFARFRLEAYPLAALLPDTALSFVPGELPLAYEVDLDGQVQRVFVPHRAGAQGGSCGWLRVWEGEALVEDGPLETEFEQAYQAVMAAVGAHAWPAAAPYFGTLQIEVETGGIERRLPWQDECLSTREALHEEFYFAILAGFQQRAGKPDGDRTLQPGQIVPLLRAGSGDTHVRVSVLPLAPAAPEPAPASVPVPAEAAPGGLAAAIAPLTPAQADAAMAALGGEPFLHASTQGRPVRGAYFAGAGPALVVTGGQHANETSGVVGALRAAQALKQRGAHFAVVASENPDGAALHQRLRQDHARHMLHAARYTALGDDLEARQAPPYGEKGARLEAIARTSARLHLSLHGYPAHEWTRPLNGYVPHGFSQWTIPKGFFLILRYHAGLDGTAFLDTLTARLAADPELAAFNAAQLAVWDAHAGELPFAARHGIPCMLMEDHRSTVPFTLVTEFPDQTVYGAAFRLAHTTHMRTVLHAAELLQEGWLS
;
A
#
# COMPACT_ATOMS: atom_id res chain seq x y z
N MET A 1 -0.50 9.24 -28.36
CA MET A 1 0.58 9.14 -27.36
C MET A 1 1.54 10.30 -27.57
N THR A 2 1.82 11.05 -26.53
CA THR A 2 2.80 12.15 -26.54
C THR A 2 3.94 11.77 -25.61
N LEU A 3 5.16 11.73 -26.12
CA LEU A 3 6.37 11.48 -25.33
C LEU A 3 6.81 12.80 -24.67
N LEU A 4 7.01 12.79 -23.35
CA LEU A 4 7.47 13.95 -22.57
C LEU A 4 8.96 13.84 -22.21
N LEU A 5 9.43 12.62 -21.93
CA LEU A 5 10.79 12.33 -21.54
C LEU A 5 11.20 10.95 -22.03
N ASP A 6 12.45 10.82 -22.48
CA ASP A 6 13.14 9.56 -22.73
C ASP A 6 14.62 9.81 -22.43
N THR A 7 15.14 9.25 -21.33
CA THR A 7 16.51 9.53 -20.87
C THR A 7 17.11 8.35 -20.14
N THR A 8 18.44 8.36 -20.06
CA THR A 8 19.24 7.38 -19.33
C THR A 8 20.07 8.10 -18.29
N ILE A 9 20.10 7.58 -17.08
CA ILE A 9 20.83 8.13 -15.92
C ILE A 9 21.85 7.08 -15.49
N PRO A 10 23.14 7.43 -15.39
CA PRO A 10 24.15 6.50 -14.94
C PRO A 10 23.88 5.96 -13.54
N ARG A 11 24.09 4.66 -13.35
CA ARG A 11 23.99 4.01 -12.04
C ARG A 11 25.04 4.58 -11.09
N THR A 12 24.64 5.09 -9.93
CA THR A 12 25.51 5.73 -8.95
C THR A 12 26.64 4.81 -8.51
N LEU A 13 26.38 3.52 -8.29
CA LEU A 13 27.39 2.55 -7.90
C LEU A 13 28.50 2.43 -8.96
N ASP A 14 28.14 2.39 -10.25
CA ASP A 14 29.09 2.28 -11.36
C ASP A 14 29.93 3.55 -11.52
N VAL A 15 29.31 4.72 -11.29
CA VAL A 15 30.03 6.01 -11.25
C VAL A 15 31.08 6.03 -10.14
N LEU A 16 30.75 5.54 -8.92
CA LEU A 16 31.69 5.45 -7.81
C LEU A 16 32.82 4.45 -8.10
N LEU A 17 32.50 3.28 -8.67
CA LEU A 17 33.51 2.29 -9.09
C LEU A 17 34.48 2.88 -10.10
N ALA A 18 33.99 3.56 -11.12
CA ALA A 18 34.83 4.22 -12.13
C ALA A 18 35.70 5.33 -11.53
N ARG A 19 35.14 6.15 -10.63
CA ARG A 19 35.87 7.22 -9.93
C ARG A 19 37.07 6.69 -9.15
N PHE A 20 36.85 5.67 -8.31
CA PHE A 20 37.90 5.16 -7.41
C PHE A 20 38.83 4.13 -8.08
N ALA A 21 38.45 3.53 -9.20
CA ALA A 21 39.37 2.79 -10.05
C ALA A 21 40.42 3.70 -10.70
N GLN A 22 40.03 4.93 -11.09
CA GLN A 22 40.95 5.92 -11.69
C GLN A 22 41.76 6.69 -10.64
N ARG A 23 41.17 6.95 -9.50
CA ARG A 23 41.79 7.70 -8.41
C ARG A 23 41.49 7.02 -7.06
N PRO A 24 42.27 6.00 -6.68
CA PRO A 24 42.06 5.29 -5.43
C PRO A 24 42.13 6.21 -4.23
N ALA A 25 41.19 6.05 -3.30
CA ALA A 25 41.19 6.71 -1.99
C ALA A 25 41.70 5.72 -0.94
N THR A 26 42.13 6.21 0.24
CA THR A 26 42.51 5.30 1.33
C THR A 26 41.32 4.56 1.88
N ARG A 27 40.21 5.27 2.12
CA ARG A 27 38.95 4.70 2.59
C ARG A 27 37.75 5.42 1.99
N VAL A 28 36.71 4.66 1.68
CA VAL A 28 35.41 5.16 1.19
C VAL A 28 34.29 4.54 2.01
N GLU A 29 33.38 5.36 2.49
CA GLU A 29 32.09 4.93 3.00
C GLU A 29 30.98 5.56 2.14
N ALA A 30 30.06 4.74 1.63
CA ALA A 30 28.93 5.27 0.89
C ALA A 30 27.61 4.61 1.33
N TRP A 31 26.55 5.40 1.33
CA TRP A 31 25.18 4.96 1.56
C TRP A 31 24.41 5.08 0.26
N LEU A 32 23.86 3.97 -0.23
CA LEU A 32 23.28 3.84 -1.56
C LEU A 32 21.93 3.13 -1.49
N PHE A 33 21.12 3.24 -2.54
CA PHE A 33 19.86 2.52 -2.69
C PHE A 33 20.00 1.16 -3.37
N GLU A 34 21.16 0.55 -3.25
CA GLU A 34 21.54 -0.72 -3.83
C GLU A 34 21.33 -1.89 -2.87
N ASP A 35 21.06 -3.08 -3.41
CA ASP A 35 20.96 -4.29 -2.60
C ASP A 35 22.32 -4.70 -1.97
N GLU A 36 22.26 -5.61 -1.00
CA GLU A 36 23.44 -6.05 -0.27
C GLU A 36 24.46 -6.74 -1.18
N ALA A 37 24.02 -7.57 -2.14
CA ALA A 37 24.90 -8.32 -3.01
C ALA A 37 25.71 -7.37 -3.92
N ALA A 38 25.05 -6.42 -4.56
CA ALA A 38 25.70 -5.41 -5.40
C ALA A 38 26.70 -4.57 -4.59
N ARG A 39 26.35 -4.17 -3.36
CA ARG A 39 27.25 -3.41 -2.49
C ARG A 39 28.50 -4.21 -2.09
N ARG A 40 28.35 -5.51 -1.73
CA ARG A 40 29.48 -6.38 -1.37
C ARG A 40 30.40 -6.68 -2.56
N GLU A 41 29.83 -6.87 -3.73
CA GLU A 41 30.62 -7.02 -4.96
C GLU A 41 31.43 -5.77 -5.27
N ALA A 42 30.85 -4.58 -5.15
CA ALA A 42 31.53 -3.32 -5.33
C ALA A 42 32.64 -3.08 -4.31
N GLU A 43 32.44 -3.43 -3.02
CA GLU A 43 33.50 -3.40 -1.99
C GLU A 43 34.70 -4.26 -2.40
N ALA A 44 34.46 -5.47 -2.95
CA ALA A 44 35.52 -6.36 -3.39
C ALA A 44 36.29 -5.77 -4.59
N VAL A 45 35.58 -5.16 -5.56
CA VAL A 45 36.20 -4.47 -6.70
C VAL A 45 37.09 -3.31 -6.25
N LEU A 46 36.59 -2.47 -5.33
CA LEU A 46 37.33 -1.33 -4.78
C LEU A 46 38.56 -1.77 -3.98
N ALA A 47 38.44 -2.85 -3.21
CA ALA A 47 39.59 -3.43 -2.50
C ALA A 47 40.68 -3.89 -3.47
N GLY A 48 40.30 -4.47 -4.61
CA GLY A 48 41.23 -4.86 -5.69
C GLY A 48 41.99 -3.68 -6.30
N SER A 49 41.44 -2.46 -6.26
CA SER A 49 42.09 -1.22 -6.69
C SER A 49 42.88 -0.50 -5.57
N GLY A 50 42.91 -1.07 -4.35
CA GLY A 50 43.62 -0.51 -3.21
C GLY A 50 42.82 0.48 -2.35
N THR A 51 41.51 0.57 -2.56
CA THR A 51 40.59 1.38 -1.76
C THR A 51 39.87 0.53 -0.70
N GLU A 52 40.01 0.83 0.58
CA GLU A 52 39.17 0.24 1.61
C GLU A 52 37.74 0.83 1.49
N ALA A 53 36.75 0.01 1.16
CA ALA A 53 35.39 0.47 0.98
C ALA A 53 34.43 -0.20 1.96
N ARG A 54 33.45 0.57 2.44
CA ARG A 54 32.27 0.09 3.17
C ARG A 54 31.03 0.74 2.58
N LEU A 55 30.15 -0.08 2.03
CA LEU A 55 28.94 0.37 1.35
C LEU A 55 27.70 -0.09 2.13
N TYR A 56 26.88 0.87 2.51
CA TYR A 56 25.70 0.68 3.35
C TYR A 56 24.43 0.99 2.58
N SER A 57 23.29 0.51 3.09
CA SER A 57 21.98 0.95 2.58
C SER A 57 21.65 2.36 3.07
N ALA A 58 21.28 3.24 2.16
CA ALA A 58 20.69 4.54 2.47
C ALA A 58 19.20 4.43 2.84
N TYR A 59 18.55 3.34 2.42
CA TYR A 59 17.15 3.07 2.69
C TYR A 59 17.01 2.20 3.94
N LYS A 60 16.30 2.71 4.97
CA LYS A 60 16.11 2.02 6.26
C LYS A 60 17.43 1.48 6.88
N PRO A 61 18.42 2.34 7.09
CA PRO A 61 19.77 1.91 7.48
C PRO A 61 19.80 1.07 8.77
N LEU A 62 18.90 1.36 9.73
CA LEU A 62 18.82 0.61 10.98
C LEU A 62 18.40 -0.86 10.73
N LEU A 63 17.39 -1.09 9.89
CA LEU A 63 16.96 -2.45 9.56
C LEU A 63 18.07 -3.22 8.84
N HIS A 64 18.73 -2.60 7.86
CA HIS A 64 19.85 -3.21 7.15
C HIS A 64 21.02 -3.53 8.09
N HIS A 65 21.28 -2.67 9.08
CA HIS A 65 22.28 -2.96 10.10
C HIS A 65 21.96 -4.25 10.88
N PHE A 66 20.71 -4.43 11.30
CA PHE A 66 20.29 -5.66 11.97
C PHE A 66 20.33 -6.88 11.05
N LEU A 67 19.91 -6.75 9.81
CA LEU A 67 19.85 -7.83 8.84
C LEU A 67 21.22 -8.28 8.30
N GLU A 68 22.20 -7.35 8.25
CA GLU A 68 23.49 -7.57 7.57
C GLU A 68 24.68 -7.63 8.52
N THR A 69 24.57 -7.01 9.69
CA THR A 69 25.70 -6.88 10.64
C THR A 69 25.41 -7.59 11.96
N VAL A 70 24.24 -7.39 12.55
CA VAL A 70 23.88 -7.98 13.85
C VAL A 70 23.46 -9.43 13.71
N ALA A 71 22.74 -9.80 12.65
CA ALA A 71 22.40 -11.20 12.40
C ALA A 71 23.69 -12.04 12.13
N PRO A 72 23.85 -13.24 12.69
CA PRO A 72 22.86 -14.06 13.42
C PRO A 72 22.87 -13.89 14.95
N ALA A 73 23.50 -12.85 15.51
CA ALA A 73 23.50 -12.59 16.95
C ALA A 73 22.04 -12.39 17.43
N ARG A 74 21.74 -12.95 18.60
CA ARG A 74 20.43 -12.81 19.24
C ARG A 74 20.59 -12.10 20.58
N PRO A 75 20.64 -10.76 20.60
CA PRO A 75 20.76 -10.00 21.83
C PRO A 75 19.50 -10.23 22.70
N ARG A 76 19.68 -10.26 24.01
CA ARG A 76 18.56 -10.34 24.97
C ARG A 76 17.85 -9.02 25.15
N ARG A 77 18.62 -7.92 25.06
CA ARG A 77 18.10 -6.56 25.19
C ARG A 77 18.71 -5.67 24.12
N VAL A 78 17.83 -4.91 23.47
CA VAL A 78 18.21 -3.88 22.50
C VAL A 78 17.57 -2.56 22.93
N THR A 79 18.41 -1.54 23.12
CA THR A 79 17.93 -0.17 23.30
C THR A 79 18.38 0.66 22.10
N VAL A 80 17.42 1.23 21.39
CA VAL A 80 17.64 2.08 20.22
C VAL A 80 17.41 3.53 20.61
N ARG A 81 18.49 4.35 20.67
CA ARG A 81 18.38 5.80 20.71
C ARG A 81 18.21 6.33 19.31
N THR A 82 17.10 7.02 19.06
CA THR A 82 16.80 7.58 17.73
C THR A 82 17.72 8.75 17.41
N PRO A 83 17.83 9.13 16.11
CA PRO A 83 18.41 10.43 15.78
C PRO A 83 17.69 11.57 16.51
N ALA A 84 18.43 12.67 16.75
CA ALA A 84 17.85 13.88 17.32
C ALA A 84 16.72 14.44 16.44
N GLY A 85 15.65 14.94 17.04
CA GLY A 85 14.51 15.52 16.35
C GLY A 85 13.21 14.74 16.54
N ASP A 86 12.56 14.32 15.46
CA ASP A 86 11.24 13.66 15.50
C ASP A 86 11.37 12.18 15.94
N PHE A 87 11.22 11.95 17.23
CA PHE A 87 11.27 10.62 17.83
C PHE A 87 10.23 9.66 17.24
N ALA A 88 9.00 10.13 17.02
CA ALA A 88 7.92 9.29 16.52
C ALA A 88 8.23 8.81 15.08
N ARG A 89 8.74 9.70 14.25
CA ARG A 89 9.17 9.40 12.90
C ARG A 89 10.26 8.32 12.88
N PHE A 90 11.36 8.53 13.61
CA PHE A 90 12.48 7.59 13.58
C PHE A 90 12.15 6.23 14.24
N ARG A 91 11.28 6.22 15.26
CA ARG A 91 10.72 4.99 15.83
C ARG A 91 9.89 4.22 14.79
N LEU A 92 9.10 4.93 13.99
CA LEU A 92 8.32 4.35 12.91
C LEU A 92 9.20 3.86 11.75
N GLU A 93 10.25 4.61 11.39
CA GLU A 93 11.23 4.19 10.36
C GLU A 93 11.97 2.90 10.72
N ALA A 94 12.08 2.57 12.02
CA ALA A 94 12.64 1.32 12.50
C ALA A 94 11.70 0.10 12.33
N TYR A 95 10.46 0.28 11.90
CA TYR A 95 9.52 -0.81 11.62
C TYR A 95 10.06 -1.71 10.48
N PRO A 96 9.97 -3.05 10.57
CA PRO A 96 9.36 -3.86 11.63
C PRO A 96 10.37 -4.52 12.60
N LEU A 97 11.36 -3.79 13.12
CA LEU A 97 12.44 -4.34 13.95
C LEU A 97 11.95 -5.19 15.12
N ALA A 98 10.84 -4.81 15.77
CA ALA A 98 10.24 -5.57 16.86
C ALA A 98 9.84 -6.99 16.43
N ALA A 99 9.34 -7.14 15.21
CA ALA A 99 8.98 -8.43 14.64
C ALA A 99 10.20 -9.29 14.23
N LEU A 100 11.31 -8.65 13.89
CA LEU A 100 12.57 -9.34 13.58
C LEU A 100 13.31 -9.81 14.83
N LEU A 101 12.94 -9.30 16.01
CA LEU A 101 13.54 -9.57 17.31
C LEU A 101 12.51 -10.10 18.32
N PRO A 102 11.78 -11.20 18.03
CA PRO A 102 10.61 -11.61 18.82
C PRO A 102 10.95 -12.00 20.27
N ASP A 103 12.17 -12.44 20.56
CA ASP A 103 12.62 -12.88 21.89
C ASP A 103 13.51 -11.83 22.60
N THR A 104 13.55 -10.61 22.07
CA THR A 104 14.43 -9.54 22.54
C THR A 104 13.62 -8.45 23.25
N ALA A 105 14.07 -8.01 24.40
CA ALA A 105 13.53 -6.82 25.05
C ALA A 105 13.96 -5.55 24.28
N LEU A 106 13.13 -5.13 23.30
CA LEU A 106 13.38 -3.95 22.47
C LEU A 106 12.77 -2.70 23.13
N SER A 107 13.55 -1.63 23.17
CA SER A 107 13.08 -0.30 23.58
C SER A 107 13.61 0.81 22.68
N PHE A 108 12.77 1.83 22.45
CA PHE A 108 13.15 3.05 21.74
C PHE A 108 13.18 4.22 22.71
N VAL A 109 14.20 5.05 22.64
CA VAL A 109 14.33 6.28 23.43
C VAL A 109 14.85 7.42 22.55
N PRO A 110 14.49 8.68 22.85
CA PRO A 110 15.09 9.83 22.15
C PRO A 110 16.61 9.85 22.30
N GLY A 111 17.31 10.19 21.22
CA GLY A 111 18.76 10.37 21.21
C GLY A 111 19.14 11.82 20.86
N GLU A 112 20.44 12.10 20.88
CA GLU A 112 20.99 13.44 20.70
C GLU A 112 21.82 13.60 19.41
N LEU A 113 22.19 12.49 18.75
CA LEU A 113 22.98 12.54 17.52
C LEU A 113 22.12 12.92 16.31
N PRO A 114 22.53 13.89 15.49
CA PRO A 114 21.65 14.42 14.44
C PRO A 114 21.37 13.45 13.29
N LEU A 115 22.31 12.57 12.95
CA LEU A 115 22.20 11.68 11.80
C LEU A 115 22.60 10.23 12.15
N ALA A 116 22.33 9.78 13.38
CA ALA A 116 22.65 8.40 13.75
C ALA A 116 21.70 7.85 14.81
N TYR A 117 21.39 6.56 14.67
CA TYR A 117 20.92 5.76 15.80
C TYR A 117 22.14 5.33 16.65
N GLU A 118 21.94 5.27 17.97
CA GLU A 118 22.83 4.55 18.87
C GLU A 118 22.09 3.28 19.33
N VAL A 119 22.67 2.13 19.03
CA VAL A 119 22.10 0.82 19.29
C VAL A 119 22.91 0.14 20.38
N ASP A 120 22.33 -0.04 21.56
CA ASP A 120 22.92 -0.81 22.65
C ASP A 120 22.44 -2.26 22.56
N LEU A 121 23.37 -3.17 22.30
CA LEU A 121 23.19 -4.60 22.22
C LEU A 121 23.81 -5.24 23.46
N ASP A 122 22.99 -5.55 24.49
CA ASP A 122 23.45 -6.16 25.75
C ASP A 122 24.64 -5.41 26.41
N GLY A 123 24.69 -4.06 26.31
CA GLY A 123 25.76 -3.22 26.84
C GLY A 123 26.85 -2.84 25.84
N GLN A 124 26.78 -3.32 24.60
CA GLN A 124 27.66 -2.90 23.51
C GLN A 124 26.98 -1.87 22.63
N VAL A 125 27.49 -0.63 22.63
CA VAL A 125 26.91 0.47 21.85
C VAL A 125 27.54 0.54 20.47
N GLN A 126 26.67 0.55 19.45
CA GLN A 126 27.03 0.74 18.05
C GLN A 126 26.33 1.97 17.50
N ARG A 127 26.91 2.63 16.49
CA ARG A 127 26.31 3.76 15.80
C ARG A 127 25.92 3.37 14.38
N VAL A 128 24.70 3.69 14.00
CA VAL A 128 24.17 3.48 12.65
C VAL A 128 23.86 4.84 12.05
N PHE A 129 24.64 5.24 11.05
CA PHE A 129 24.43 6.50 10.36
C PHE A 129 23.16 6.45 9.51
N VAL A 130 22.42 7.56 9.50
CA VAL A 130 21.13 7.69 8.82
C VAL A 130 21.19 8.92 7.92
N PRO A 131 21.55 8.75 6.64
CA PRO A 131 21.67 9.87 5.72
C PRO A 131 20.31 10.49 5.42
N HIS A 132 20.16 11.77 5.74
CA HIS A 132 18.96 12.56 5.45
C HIS A 132 19.35 13.93 4.93
N ARG A 133 18.59 14.45 3.96
CA ARG A 133 18.70 15.85 3.54
C ARG A 133 18.13 16.76 4.63
N ALA A 134 18.76 17.91 4.80
CA ALA A 134 18.24 18.95 5.68
C ALA A 134 16.93 19.53 5.11
N GLY A 135 15.96 19.81 5.97
CA GLY A 135 14.69 20.45 5.62
C GLY A 135 13.49 19.86 6.36
N ALA A 136 12.35 20.52 6.29
CA ALA A 136 11.12 20.13 7.00
C ALA A 136 10.55 18.75 6.58
N GLN A 137 10.92 18.28 5.38
CA GLN A 137 10.52 16.98 4.84
C GLN A 137 11.73 16.05 4.61
N GLY A 138 12.89 16.35 5.24
CA GLY A 138 14.16 15.66 5.01
C GLY A 138 14.03 14.17 4.74
N GLY A 139 14.22 13.77 3.47
CA GLY A 139 14.13 12.39 3.01
C GLY A 139 15.45 11.65 3.09
N SER A 140 15.40 10.33 2.97
CA SER A 140 16.60 9.50 2.81
C SER A 140 17.32 9.90 1.53
N CYS A 141 18.64 9.97 1.58
CA CYS A 141 19.46 10.32 0.41
C CYS A 141 20.72 9.45 0.39
N GLY A 142 21.39 9.40 -0.75
CA GLY A 142 22.74 8.89 -0.83
C GLY A 142 23.69 9.75 0.01
N TRP A 143 24.79 9.16 0.47
CA TRP A 143 25.84 9.86 1.19
C TRP A 143 27.21 9.30 0.84
N LEU A 144 28.21 10.16 0.82
CA LEU A 144 29.59 9.76 0.51
C LEU A 144 30.56 10.36 1.53
N ARG A 145 31.47 9.53 2.03
CA ARG A 145 32.65 9.92 2.81
C ARG A 145 33.91 9.37 2.16
N VAL A 146 34.90 10.22 2.00
CA VAL A 146 36.19 9.85 1.38
C VAL A 146 37.33 10.31 2.27
N TRP A 147 38.31 9.42 2.47
CA TRP A 147 39.53 9.70 3.18
C TRP A 147 40.74 9.56 2.28
N GLU A 148 41.69 10.52 2.41
CA GLU A 148 43.04 10.45 1.89
C GLU A 148 44.00 10.35 3.09
N GLY A 149 44.60 9.18 3.33
CA GLY A 149 45.24 8.86 4.58
C GLY A 149 44.26 8.90 5.76
N GLU A 150 44.53 9.70 6.77
CA GLU A 150 43.63 9.92 7.91
C GLU A 150 42.68 11.11 7.72
N ALA A 151 42.88 11.90 6.66
CA ALA A 151 42.09 13.10 6.41
C ALA A 151 40.77 12.77 5.74
N LEU A 152 39.66 13.17 6.35
CA LEU A 152 38.33 13.15 5.73
C LEU A 152 38.25 14.33 4.75
N VAL A 153 38.27 14.03 3.45
CA VAL A 153 38.31 15.04 2.37
C VAL A 153 36.96 15.31 1.75
N GLU A 154 36.01 14.40 1.93
CA GLU A 154 34.63 14.54 1.46
C GLU A 154 33.67 13.94 2.50
N ASP A 155 32.62 14.67 2.90
CA ASP A 155 31.52 14.18 3.76
C ASP A 155 30.27 14.95 3.42
N GLY A 156 29.33 14.31 2.70
CA GLY A 156 28.10 14.98 2.29
C GLY A 156 27.12 14.11 1.51
N PRO A 157 25.94 14.70 1.22
CA PRO A 157 24.92 14.04 0.40
C PRO A 157 25.46 13.69 -0.98
N LEU A 158 25.12 12.49 -1.43
CA LEU A 158 25.37 12.00 -2.79
C LEU A 158 24.04 11.90 -3.52
N GLU A 159 23.93 12.60 -4.65
CA GLU A 159 22.75 12.48 -5.51
C GLU A 159 22.80 11.15 -6.26
N THR A 160 21.77 10.35 -6.06
CA THR A 160 21.66 9.03 -6.68
C THR A 160 20.80 9.06 -7.95
N GLU A 161 20.84 7.99 -8.75
CA GLU A 161 19.99 7.79 -9.91
C GLU A 161 18.49 7.86 -9.56
N PHE A 162 18.11 7.49 -8.34
CA PHE A 162 16.73 7.60 -7.87
C PHE A 162 16.27 9.05 -7.77
N GLU A 163 17.10 9.92 -7.17
CA GLU A 163 16.81 11.36 -7.05
C GLU A 163 16.82 12.04 -8.41
N GLN A 164 17.79 11.68 -9.27
CA GLN A 164 17.89 12.21 -10.63
C GLN A 164 16.68 11.79 -11.48
N ALA A 165 16.24 10.53 -11.39
CA ALA A 165 15.04 10.04 -12.07
C ALA A 165 13.78 10.80 -11.60
N TYR A 166 13.64 10.97 -10.28
CA TYR A 166 12.53 11.74 -9.72
C TYR A 166 12.51 13.19 -10.25
N GLN A 167 13.64 13.88 -10.20
CA GLN A 167 13.76 15.26 -10.66
C GLN A 167 13.48 15.37 -12.17
N ALA A 168 14.00 14.46 -12.97
CA ALA A 168 13.77 14.43 -14.43
C ALA A 168 12.29 14.25 -14.79
N VAL A 169 11.60 13.34 -14.12
CA VAL A 169 10.15 13.13 -14.29
C VAL A 169 9.36 14.36 -13.89
N MET A 170 9.63 14.92 -12.69
CA MET A 170 8.91 16.10 -12.20
C MET A 170 9.16 17.32 -13.08
N ALA A 171 10.38 17.52 -13.60
CA ALA A 171 10.68 18.59 -14.54
C ALA A 171 9.92 18.41 -15.86
N ALA A 172 9.87 17.19 -16.42
CA ALA A 172 9.16 16.91 -17.67
C ALA A 172 7.65 17.13 -17.54
N VAL A 173 7.07 16.65 -16.44
CA VAL A 173 5.64 16.85 -16.12
C VAL A 173 5.33 18.33 -15.89
N GLY A 174 6.18 19.04 -15.16
CA GLY A 174 6.02 20.48 -14.88
C GLY A 174 6.14 21.38 -16.12
N ALA A 175 6.99 21.02 -17.08
CA ALA A 175 7.22 21.78 -18.30
C ALA A 175 6.13 21.58 -19.36
N HIS A 176 5.32 20.52 -19.26
CA HIS A 176 4.29 20.22 -20.26
C HIS A 176 3.09 21.17 -20.16
N ALA A 177 2.57 21.59 -21.32
CA ALA A 177 1.37 22.44 -21.41
C ALA A 177 0.10 21.56 -21.27
N TRP A 178 -0.39 21.43 -20.05
CA TRP A 178 -1.62 20.70 -19.75
C TRP A 178 -2.88 21.48 -20.13
N PRO A 179 -4.01 20.79 -20.43
CA PRO A 179 -5.31 21.43 -20.58
C PRO A 179 -5.66 22.34 -19.40
N ALA A 180 -6.55 23.32 -19.62
CA ALA A 180 -6.96 24.26 -18.57
C ALA A 180 -7.81 23.60 -17.46
N ALA A 181 -8.53 22.52 -17.77
CA ALA A 181 -9.40 21.82 -16.85
C ALA A 181 -9.20 20.29 -16.93
N ALA A 182 -9.46 19.61 -15.84
CA ALA A 182 -9.47 18.15 -15.78
C ALA A 182 -10.61 17.54 -16.64
N PRO A 183 -10.44 16.31 -17.17
CA PRO A 183 -9.22 15.49 -17.07
C PRO A 183 -8.09 16.05 -17.93
N TYR A 184 -6.87 16.04 -17.37
CA TYR A 184 -5.69 16.56 -18.06
C TYR A 184 -5.12 15.55 -19.06
N PHE A 185 -5.36 14.24 -18.82
CA PHE A 185 -4.91 13.12 -19.66
C PHE A 185 -5.86 11.92 -19.49
N GLY A 186 -5.71 10.92 -20.32
CA GLY A 186 -6.28 9.61 -20.05
C GLY A 186 -5.37 8.82 -19.10
N THR A 187 -4.09 8.66 -19.51
CA THR A 187 -3.06 8.05 -18.67
C THR A 187 -1.76 8.85 -18.79
N LEU A 188 -1.17 9.21 -17.66
CA LEU A 188 0.21 9.67 -17.56
C LEU A 188 1.05 8.47 -17.11
N GLN A 189 1.81 7.90 -18.05
CA GLN A 189 2.60 6.70 -17.82
C GLN A 189 4.06 7.10 -17.59
N ILE A 190 4.62 6.62 -16.47
CA ILE A 190 6.01 6.83 -16.07
C ILE A 190 6.68 5.46 -16.01
N GLU A 191 7.49 5.13 -17.00
CA GLU A 191 8.24 3.88 -17.07
C GLU A 191 9.65 4.12 -16.57
N VAL A 192 10.07 3.35 -15.56
CA VAL A 192 11.43 3.40 -15.01
C VAL A 192 11.96 1.98 -14.91
N GLU A 193 13.11 1.74 -15.52
CA GLU A 193 13.88 0.51 -15.34
C GLU A 193 15.14 0.86 -14.54
N THR A 194 15.27 0.29 -13.34
CA THR A 194 16.34 0.65 -12.39
C THR A 194 16.69 -0.52 -11.48
N GLY A 195 17.89 -0.49 -10.92
CA GLY A 195 18.32 -1.37 -9.84
C GLY A 195 17.54 -1.13 -8.54
N GLY A 196 18.18 -1.38 -7.44
CA GLY A 196 17.69 -1.05 -6.10
C GLY A 196 17.40 -2.24 -5.20
N ILE A 197 16.91 -1.93 -4.01
CA ILE A 197 16.60 -2.91 -2.98
C ILE A 197 15.25 -3.53 -3.25
N GLU A 198 15.19 -4.88 -3.16
CA GLU A 198 13.96 -5.65 -3.19
C GLU A 198 14.16 -6.84 -2.24
N ARG A 199 13.88 -6.66 -0.95
CA ARG A 199 14.19 -7.63 0.09
C ARG A 199 12.94 -8.01 0.88
N ARG A 200 12.50 -9.26 0.76
CA ARG A 200 11.43 -9.79 1.60
C ARG A 200 11.96 -10.05 3.01
N LEU A 201 11.18 -9.65 4.02
CA LEU A 201 11.50 -9.88 5.42
C LEU A 201 10.80 -11.15 5.95
N PRO A 202 11.33 -11.78 7.02
CA PRO A 202 10.72 -12.97 7.62
C PRO A 202 9.56 -12.60 8.58
N TRP A 203 8.76 -11.62 8.23
CA TRP A 203 7.60 -11.17 8.99
C TRP A 203 6.44 -10.86 8.04
N GLN A 204 5.36 -11.63 8.15
CA GLN A 204 4.14 -11.44 7.34
C GLN A 204 4.46 -11.27 5.84
N ASP A 205 3.93 -10.24 5.21
CA ASP A 205 4.23 -9.88 3.82
C ASP A 205 5.20 -8.69 3.69
N GLU A 206 5.94 -8.36 4.75
CA GLU A 206 6.88 -7.25 4.76
C GLU A 206 7.96 -7.36 3.68
N CYS A 207 8.19 -6.25 3.01
CA CYS A 207 9.17 -6.10 1.95
C CYS A 207 9.87 -4.74 2.08
N LEU A 208 11.19 -4.72 1.90
CA LEU A 208 11.94 -3.48 1.71
C LEU A 208 12.14 -3.28 0.21
N SER A 209 11.50 -2.27 -0.37
CA SER A 209 11.58 -1.99 -1.80
C SER A 209 11.80 -0.51 -2.08
N THR A 210 12.95 -0.18 -2.67
CA THR A 210 13.21 1.19 -3.15
C THR A 210 12.46 1.48 -4.45
N ARG A 211 12.13 0.47 -5.24
CA ARG A 211 11.28 0.64 -6.44
C ARG A 211 9.84 0.96 -6.06
N GLU A 212 9.29 0.29 -5.04
CA GLU A 212 7.97 0.63 -4.52
C GLU A 212 7.95 2.04 -3.93
N ALA A 213 8.98 2.43 -3.16
CA ALA A 213 9.13 3.78 -2.66
C ALA A 213 9.11 4.83 -3.78
N LEU A 214 9.82 4.58 -4.87
CA LEU A 214 9.87 5.48 -6.03
C LEU A 214 8.52 5.51 -6.80
N HIS A 215 7.81 4.36 -6.90
CA HIS A 215 6.45 4.31 -7.46
C HIS A 215 5.50 5.25 -6.69
N GLU A 216 5.48 5.12 -5.36
CA GLU A 216 4.63 5.92 -4.49
C GLU A 216 5.01 7.40 -4.54
N GLU A 217 6.30 7.70 -4.60
CA GLU A 217 6.80 9.06 -4.70
C GLU A 217 6.34 9.75 -5.99
N PHE A 218 6.47 9.10 -7.14
CA PHE A 218 5.94 9.62 -8.40
C PHE A 218 4.44 9.82 -8.34
N TYR A 219 3.71 8.81 -7.87
CA TYR A 219 2.26 8.85 -7.86
C TYR A 219 1.74 10.04 -7.05
N PHE A 220 2.18 10.16 -5.80
CA PHE A 220 1.66 11.20 -4.89
C PHE A 220 2.19 12.59 -5.19
N ALA A 221 3.44 12.75 -5.59
CA ALA A 221 4.00 14.04 -5.95
C ALA A 221 3.31 14.63 -7.21
N ILE A 222 3.07 13.79 -8.21
CA ILE A 222 2.37 14.19 -9.43
C ILE A 222 0.90 14.53 -9.13
N LEU A 223 0.22 13.69 -8.32
CA LEU A 223 -1.15 13.95 -7.90
C LEU A 223 -1.26 15.29 -7.14
N ALA A 224 -0.38 15.55 -6.18
CA ALA A 224 -0.32 16.82 -5.44
C ALA A 224 -0.11 18.01 -6.37
N GLY A 225 0.76 17.89 -7.37
CA GLY A 225 0.96 18.91 -8.40
C GLY A 225 -0.31 19.23 -9.19
N PHE A 226 -1.10 18.22 -9.57
CA PHE A 226 -2.38 18.42 -10.25
C PHE A 226 -3.47 18.94 -9.32
N GLN A 227 -3.48 18.56 -8.04
CA GLN A 227 -4.37 19.14 -7.04
C GLN A 227 -4.10 20.64 -6.87
N GLN A 228 -2.85 21.03 -6.72
CA GLN A 228 -2.43 22.43 -6.64
C GLN A 228 -2.83 23.21 -7.91
N ARG A 229 -2.58 22.64 -9.11
CA ARG A 229 -2.97 23.22 -10.40
C ARG A 229 -4.48 23.46 -10.49
N ALA A 230 -5.28 22.54 -9.95
CA ALA A 230 -6.75 22.62 -9.92
C ALA A 230 -7.28 23.54 -8.81
N GLY A 231 -6.43 24.13 -7.98
CA GLY A 231 -6.83 24.90 -6.79
C GLY A 231 -7.51 24.04 -5.72
N LYS A 232 -7.19 22.75 -5.67
CA LYS A 232 -7.72 21.80 -4.69
C LYS A 232 -6.75 21.67 -3.51
N PRO A 233 -7.26 21.39 -2.30
CA PRO A 233 -6.40 21.12 -1.17
C PRO A 233 -5.66 19.79 -1.33
N ASP A 234 -4.55 19.65 -0.62
CA ASP A 234 -3.84 18.38 -0.52
C ASP A 234 -4.76 17.29 0.02
N GLY A 235 -4.70 16.10 -0.60
CA GLY A 235 -5.56 14.97 -0.24
C GLY A 235 -7.00 15.06 -0.79
N ASP A 236 -7.34 16.02 -1.65
CA ASP A 236 -8.62 16.04 -2.36
C ASP A 236 -8.76 14.77 -3.22
N ARG A 237 -9.86 14.04 -3.03
CA ARG A 237 -10.17 12.80 -3.73
C ARG A 237 -11.22 12.96 -4.81
N THR A 238 -11.69 14.18 -5.04
CA THR A 238 -12.72 14.50 -6.05
C THR A 238 -12.13 14.89 -7.40
N LEU A 239 -10.84 15.26 -7.44
CA LEU A 239 -10.16 15.61 -8.67
C LEU A 239 -10.08 14.40 -9.60
N GLN A 240 -10.38 14.62 -10.86
CA GLN A 240 -10.30 13.63 -11.94
C GLN A 240 -9.18 13.99 -12.93
N PRO A 241 -7.90 13.86 -12.54
CA PRO A 241 -6.79 14.28 -13.39
C PRO A 241 -6.57 13.36 -14.60
N GLY A 242 -7.00 12.14 -14.52
CA GLY A 242 -6.66 10.97 -15.31
C GLY A 242 -5.87 9.95 -14.47
N GLN A 243 -5.52 8.81 -15.05
CA GLN A 243 -4.70 7.79 -14.36
C GLN A 243 -3.21 8.17 -14.37
N ILE A 244 -2.61 8.33 -13.20
CA ILE A 244 -1.16 8.44 -13.01
C ILE A 244 -0.63 7.02 -12.80
N VAL A 245 0.23 6.54 -13.70
CA VAL A 245 0.65 5.14 -13.73
C VAL A 245 2.17 5.01 -13.75
N PRO A 246 2.83 5.00 -12.60
CA PRO A 246 4.23 4.60 -12.53
C PRO A 246 4.37 3.10 -12.80
N LEU A 247 5.32 2.74 -13.66
CA LEU A 247 5.69 1.37 -14.05
C LEU A 247 7.18 1.21 -13.77
N LEU A 248 7.51 0.66 -12.61
CA LEU A 248 8.89 0.43 -12.24
C LEU A 248 9.27 -1.01 -12.52
N ARG A 249 10.38 -1.23 -13.20
CA ARG A 249 10.92 -2.55 -13.54
C ARG A 249 12.33 -2.71 -13.01
N ALA A 250 12.69 -3.97 -12.73
CA ALA A 250 14.04 -4.29 -12.33
C ALA A 250 15.00 -4.13 -13.53
N GLY A 251 16.06 -3.34 -13.34
CA GLY A 251 17.19 -3.17 -14.25
C GLY A 251 18.50 -3.52 -13.56
N SER A 252 19.55 -3.72 -14.34
CA SER A 252 20.90 -4.11 -13.84
C SER A 252 22.00 -3.19 -14.36
N GLY A 253 21.72 -1.95 -14.63
CA GLY A 253 22.70 -0.99 -15.13
C GLY A 253 22.20 0.42 -14.95
N ASP A 254 22.44 1.27 -15.93
CA ASP A 254 21.90 2.62 -15.96
C ASP A 254 20.38 2.63 -15.83
N THR A 255 19.87 3.65 -15.16
CA THR A 255 18.42 3.84 -14.99
C THR A 255 17.82 4.47 -16.25
N HIS A 256 16.84 3.78 -16.85
CA HIS A 256 16.10 4.29 -17.99
C HIS A 256 14.76 4.87 -17.56
N VAL A 257 14.46 6.10 -17.99
CA VAL A 257 13.25 6.82 -17.61
C VAL A 257 12.50 7.28 -18.85
N ARG A 258 11.24 6.91 -18.97
CA ARG A 258 10.35 7.33 -20.05
C ARG A 258 9.02 7.82 -19.50
N VAL A 259 8.58 9.00 -19.93
CA VAL A 259 7.30 9.59 -19.55
C VAL A 259 6.46 9.84 -20.79
N SER A 260 5.23 9.34 -20.81
CA SER A 260 4.31 9.51 -21.92
C SER A 260 2.89 9.80 -21.48
N VAL A 261 2.17 10.58 -22.30
CA VAL A 261 0.75 10.88 -22.13
C VAL A 261 -0.06 10.11 -23.15
N LEU A 262 -1.07 9.39 -22.67
CA LEU A 262 -2.02 8.63 -23.47
C LEU A 262 -3.41 9.26 -23.36
N PRO A 263 -4.20 9.28 -24.45
CA PRO A 263 -5.59 9.71 -24.37
C PRO A 263 -6.40 8.71 -23.53
N LEU A 264 -7.54 9.15 -23.01
CA LEU A 264 -8.52 8.25 -22.44
C LEU A 264 -9.03 7.31 -23.54
N ALA A 265 -8.85 6.02 -23.32
CA ALA A 265 -9.26 5.01 -24.27
C ALA A 265 -10.37 4.11 -23.67
N PRO A 266 -11.27 3.57 -24.51
CA PRO A 266 -12.13 2.45 -24.09
C PRO A 266 -11.28 1.29 -23.59
N ALA A 267 -11.89 0.40 -22.80
CA ALA A 267 -11.21 -0.80 -22.31
C ALA A 267 -10.61 -1.59 -23.47
N ALA A 268 -9.31 -1.79 -23.45
CA ALA A 268 -8.69 -2.79 -24.31
C ALA A 268 -9.16 -4.18 -23.88
N PRO A 269 -9.24 -5.16 -24.81
CA PRO A 269 -9.40 -6.56 -24.43
C PRO A 269 -8.32 -6.91 -23.38
N GLU A 270 -8.71 -7.58 -22.32
CA GLU A 270 -7.74 -8.03 -21.31
C GLU A 270 -6.68 -8.89 -22.01
N PRO A 271 -5.37 -8.62 -21.84
CA PRO A 271 -4.36 -9.54 -22.33
C PRO A 271 -4.60 -10.89 -21.63
N ALA A 272 -4.46 -11.96 -22.40
CA ALA A 272 -4.51 -13.31 -21.84
C ALA A 272 -3.51 -13.35 -20.67
N PRO A 273 -3.90 -13.88 -19.50
CA PRO A 273 -3.04 -13.86 -18.33
C PRO A 273 -1.73 -14.56 -18.66
N ALA A 274 -0.62 -13.80 -18.63
CA ALA A 274 0.70 -14.39 -18.70
C ALA A 274 0.83 -15.28 -17.45
N SER A 275 0.87 -16.56 -17.67
CA SER A 275 1.28 -17.71 -16.82
C SER A 275 1.60 -17.52 -15.32
N VAL A 276 0.87 -16.70 -14.59
CA VAL A 276 0.69 -16.97 -13.16
C VAL A 276 -0.40 -18.04 -13.11
N PRO A 277 -0.18 -19.22 -12.50
CA PRO A 277 -1.22 -20.22 -12.39
C PRO A 277 -2.37 -19.64 -11.60
N VAL A 278 -3.35 -19.11 -12.31
CA VAL A 278 -4.65 -18.77 -11.71
C VAL A 278 -5.44 -20.06 -11.79
N PRO A 279 -5.82 -20.65 -10.67
CA PRO A 279 -6.81 -21.70 -10.67
C PRO A 279 -8.15 -21.05 -11.04
N ALA A 280 -8.42 -20.86 -12.33
CA ALA A 280 -9.67 -20.27 -12.76
C ALA A 280 -10.75 -21.29 -12.62
N GLU A 281 -11.05 -22.27 -12.96
CA GLU A 281 -12.29 -23.05 -12.93
C GLU A 281 -12.21 -24.42 -12.23
N ALA A 282 -11.02 -24.80 -11.75
CA ALA A 282 -10.80 -26.18 -11.31
C ALA A 282 -10.10 -26.35 -9.97
N ALA A 283 -10.00 -25.32 -9.12
CA ALA A 283 -9.58 -25.58 -7.74
C ALA A 283 -10.73 -26.33 -7.03
N PRO A 284 -10.50 -27.54 -6.53
CA PRO A 284 -11.48 -28.19 -5.66
C PRO A 284 -11.71 -27.29 -4.45
N GLY A 285 -12.92 -26.69 -4.34
CA GLY A 285 -13.26 -25.75 -3.27
C GLY A 285 -13.84 -24.39 -3.73
N GLY A 286 -13.84 -24.06 -5.02
CA GLY A 286 -14.43 -22.82 -5.54
C GLY A 286 -13.80 -21.56 -4.94
N LEU A 287 -14.59 -20.50 -4.72
CA LEU A 287 -14.13 -19.23 -4.14
C LEU A 287 -13.48 -19.38 -2.75
N ALA A 288 -13.87 -20.39 -1.98
CA ALA A 288 -13.27 -20.63 -0.66
C ALA A 288 -11.80 -21.06 -0.72
N ALA A 289 -11.36 -21.61 -1.85
CA ALA A 289 -9.98 -22.02 -2.08
C ALA A 289 -9.14 -20.93 -2.76
N ALA A 290 -9.69 -19.75 -3.03
CA ALA A 290 -8.95 -18.66 -3.67
C ALA A 290 -7.72 -18.26 -2.82
N ILE A 291 -6.56 -18.22 -3.47
CA ILE A 291 -5.27 -17.87 -2.85
C ILE A 291 -4.62 -16.64 -3.47
N ALA A 292 -5.32 -15.98 -4.38
CA ALA A 292 -4.85 -14.80 -5.10
C ALA A 292 -6.06 -13.96 -5.58
N PRO A 293 -5.85 -12.68 -5.91
CA PRO A 293 -6.88 -11.81 -6.48
C PRO A 293 -7.53 -12.39 -7.74
N LEU A 294 -8.85 -12.25 -7.84
CA LEU A 294 -9.57 -12.55 -9.08
C LEU A 294 -9.26 -11.51 -10.16
N THR A 295 -9.23 -11.94 -11.41
CA THR A 295 -9.26 -11.01 -12.54
C THR A 295 -10.64 -10.35 -12.65
N PRO A 296 -10.76 -9.17 -13.30
CA PRO A 296 -12.07 -8.56 -13.56
C PRO A 296 -13.05 -9.51 -14.23
N ALA A 297 -12.60 -10.29 -15.22
CA ALA A 297 -13.44 -11.27 -15.91
C ALA A 297 -13.91 -12.41 -14.98
N GLN A 298 -13.04 -12.90 -14.09
CA GLN A 298 -13.41 -13.92 -13.09
C GLN A 298 -14.40 -13.38 -12.07
N ALA A 299 -14.23 -12.16 -11.60
CA ALA A 299 -15.16 -11.51 -10.68
C ALA A 299 -16.53 -11.30 -11.34
N ASP A 300 -16.57 -10.84 -12.59
CA ASP A 300 -17.82 -10.67 -13.35
C ASP A 300 -18.53 -12.01 -13.60
N ALA A 301 -17.79 -13.05 -13.99
CA ALA A 301 -18.34 -14.40 -14.17
C ALA A 301 -18.89 -14.97 -12.86
N ALA A 302 -18.21 -14.79 -11.74
CA ALA A 302 -18.67 -15.23 -10.42
C ALA A 302 -19.94 -14.49 -10.00
N MET A 303 -20.03 -13.18 -10.25
CA MET A 303 -21.25 -12.39 -10.02
C MET A 303 -22.41 -12.88 -10.88
N ALA A 304 -22.19 -13.14 -12.18
CA ALA A 304 -23.23 -13.67 -13.06
C ALA A 304 -23.73 -15.04 -12.59
N ALA A 305 -22.85 -15.90 -12.09
CA ALA A 305 -23.21 -17.24 -11.59
C ALA A 305 -24.00 -17.21 -10.26
N LEU A 306 -23.97 -16.11 -9.49
CA LEU A 306 -24.80 -15.97 -8.29
C LEU A 306 -26.29 -16.03 -8.62
N GLY A 307 -26.69 -15.53 -9.79
CA GLY A 307 -28.13 -15.34 -10.15
C GLY A 307 -28.72 -14.14 -9.39
N GLY A 308 -30.05 -14.19 -9.12
CA GLY A 308 -30.81 -13.05 -8.59
C GLY A 308 -31.27 -12.11 -9.72
N GLU A 309 -31.85 -10.97 -9.36
CA GLU A 309 -32.20 -9.93 -10.33
C GLU A 309 -30.96 -9.11 -10.65
N PRO A 310 -30.40 -9.22 -11.87
CA PRO A 310 -29.18 -8.50 -12.22
C PRO A 310 -29.46 -7.02 -12.49
N PHE A 311 -28.49 -6.18 -12.22
CA PHE A 311 -28.40 -4.81 -12.72
C PHE A 311 -26.97 -4.50 -13.16
N LEU A 312 -26.83 -3.55 -14.07
CA LEU A 312 -25.58 -3.32 -14.76
C LEU A 312 -25.33 -1.82 -14.96
N HIS A 313 -24.16 -1.38 -14.56
CA HIS A 313 -23.61 -0.08 -14.90
C HIS A 313 -22.32 -0.25 -15.72
N ALA A 314 -21.84 0.82 -16.30
CA ALA A 314 -20.59 0.83 -17.04
C ALA A 314 -19.54 1.66 -16.29
N SER A 315 -18.31 1.17 -16.28
CA SER A 315 -17.16 1.96 -15.84
C SER A 315 -16.80 3.04 -16.86
N THR A 316 -15.90 3.92 -16.50
CA THR A 316 -15.38 4.97 -17.38
C THR A 316 -14.79 4.42 -18.67
N GLN A 317 -14.12 3.26 -18.64
CA GLN A 317 -13.59 2.58 -19.82
C GLN A 317 -14.56 1.60 -20.47
N GLY A 318 -15.81 1.51 -19.99
CA GLY A 318 -16.86 0.67 -20.56
C GLY A 318 -16.90 -0.77 -20.04
N ARG A 319 -16.15 -1.10 -18.99
CA ARG A 319 -16.26 -2.42 -18.34
C ARG A 319 -17.55 -2.55 -17.55
N PRO A 320 -18.14 -3.76 -17.46
CA PRO A 320 -19.36 -3.97 -16.68
C PRO A 320 -19.11 -3.82 -15.17
N VAL A 321 -19.97 -3.04 -14.51
CA VAL A 321 -20.08 -3.00 -13.05
C VAL A 321 -21.38 -3.72 -12.69
N ARG A 322 -21.27 -5.01 -12.38
CA ARG A 322 -22.42 -5.90 -12.18
C ARG A 322 -22.85 -5.93 -10.74
N GLY A 323 -24.16 -5.73 -10.52
CA GLY A 323 -24.82 -6.01 -9.25
C GLY A 323 -25.89 -7.08 -9.38
N ALA A 324 -26.31 -7.64 -8.25
CA ALA A 324 -27.41 -8.58 -8.15
C ALA A 324 -28.25 -8.28 -6.90
N TYR A 325 -29.60 -8.31 -7.07
CA TYR A 325 -30.55 -8.15 -6.00
C TYR A 325 -31.22 -9.49 -5.70
N PHE A 326 -31.44 -9.78 -4.43
CA PHE A 326 -32.09 -10.96 -3.90
C PHE A 326 -33.20 -10.55 -2.94
N ALA A 327 -34.42 -10.78 -3.34
CA ALA A 327 -35.55 -10.63 -2.45
C ALA A 327 -35.53 -11.72 -1.37
N GLY A 328 -35.84 -11.35 -0.15
CA GLY A 328 -35.80 -12.26 1.00
C GLY A 328 -36.63 -11.74 2.16
N ALA A 329 -36.60 -12.46 3.28
CA ALA A 329 -37.26 -12.07 4.52
C ALA A 329 -36.35 -11.22 5.42
N GLY A 330 -36.95 -10.31 6.20
CA GLY A 330 -36.26 -9.49 7.20
C GLY A 330 -35.64 -8.22 6.64
N PRO A 331 -34.86 -7.50 7.49
CA PRO A 331 -34.24 -6.25 7.08
C PRO A 331 -33.17 -6.47 6.02
N ALA A 332 -33.14 -5.55 5.06
CA ALA A 332 -32.22 -5.64 3.94
C ALA A 332 -30.83 -5.10 4.26
N LEU A 333 -29.83 -5.64 3.55
CA LEU A 333 -28.46 -5.12 3.58
C LEU A 333 -27.87 -5.02 2.15
N VAL A 334 -26.86 -4.17 2.03
CA VAL A 334 -26.04 -4.05 0.81
C VAL A 334 -24.62 -4.49 1.13
N VAL A 335 -24.02 -5.27 0.21
CA VAL A 335 -22.61 -5.69 0.32
C VAL A 335 -21.87 -5.19 -0.90
N THR A 336 -20.78 -4.45 -0.70
CA THR A 336 -19.91 -3.98 -1.78
C THR A 336 -18.46 -4.34 -1.52
N GLY A 337 -17.66 -4.46 -2.59
CA GLY A 337 -16.22 -4.68 -2.52
C GLY A 337 -15.52 -4.10 -3.75
N GLY A 338 -14.20 -3.99 -3.69
CA GLY A 338 -13.39 -3.55 -4.81
C GLY A 338 -13.65 -2.10 -5.24
N GLN A 339 -14.07 -1.22 -4.34
CA GLN A 339 -14.10 0.22 -4.56
C GLN A 339 -12.69 0.72 -4.84
N HIS A 340 -11.74 0.33 -4.02
CA HIS A 340 -10.32 0.47 -4.27
C HIS A 340 -9.82 -0.87 -4.84
N ALA A 341 -9.40 -0.85 -6.07
CA ALA A 341 -9.22 -2.09 -6.81
C ALA A 341 -7.95 -2.88 -6.47
N ASN A 342 -7.01 -2.27 -5.76
CA ASN A 342 -5.84 -2.94 -5.19
C ASN A 342 -6.15 -3.66 -3.85
N GLU A 343 -7.32 -3.42 -3.24
CA GLU A 343 -7.84 -4.08 -2.03
C GLU A 343 -8.68 -5.30 -2.47
N THR A 344 -8.03 -6.43 -2.66
CA THR A 344 -8.58 -7.50 -3.51
C THR A 344 -9.33 -8.61 -2.79
N SER A 345 -9.08 -8.83 -1.51
CA SER A 345 -9.74 -9.91 -0.77
C SER A 345 -11.22 -9.63 -0.49
N GLY A 346 -11.59 -8.35 -0.38
CA GLY A 346 -12.97 -7.90 -0.23
C GLY A 346 -13.90 -8.38 -1.37
N VAL A 347 -13.38 -8.45 -2.60
CA VAL A 347 -14.11 -8.97 -3.76
C VAL A 347 -14.52 -10.43 -3.56
N VAL A 348 -13.57 -11.27 -3.15
CA VAL A 348 -13.83 -12.71 -2.88
C VAL A 348 -14.71 -12.85 -1.63
N GLY A 349 -14.49 -12.05 -0.61
CA GLY A 349 -15.30 -12.01 0.60
C GLY A 349 -16.77 -11.69 0.32
N ALA A 350 -17.04 -10.68 -0.52
CA ALA A 350 -18.38 -10.29 -0.94
C ALA A 350 -19.10 -11.41 -1.73
N LEU A 351 -18.41 -12.02 -2.68
CA LEU A 351 -18.96 -13.13 -3.47
C LEU A 351 -19.31 -14.35 -2.60
N ARG A 352 -18.43 -14.74 -1.70
CA ARG A 352 -18.65 -15.83 -0.74
C ARG A 352 -19.81 -15.54 0.22
N ALA A 353 -19.85 -14.32 0.74
CA ALA A 353 -20.93 -13.86 1.61
C ALA A 353 -22.27 -13.89 0.87
N ALA A 354 -22.32 -13.40 -0.37
CA ALA A 354 -23.53 -13.42 -1.19
C ALA A 354 -24.04 -14.85 -1.47
N GLN A 355 -23.14 -15.81 -1.72
CA GLN A 355 -23.52 -17.23 -1.85
C GLN A 355 -24.19 -17.75 -0.56
N ALA A 356 -23.63 -17.45 0.60
CA ALA A 356 -24.17 -17.89 1.89
C ALA A 356 -25.49 -17.17 2.24
N LEU A 357 -25.59 -15.87 2.01
CA LEU A 357 -26.81 -15.08 2.21
C LEU A 357 -27.96 -15.57 1.33
N LYS A 358 -27.68 -15.87 0.06
CA LYS A 358 -28.66 -16.47 -0.87
C LYS A 358 -29.19 -17.81 -0.35
N GLN A 359 -28.31 -18.70 0.12
CA GLN A 359 -28.70 -20.00 0.69
C GLN A 359 -29.58 -19.86 1.93
N ARG A 360 -29.42 -18.77 2.69
CA ARG A 360 -30.23 -18.43 3.88
C ARG A 360 -31.53 -17.71 3.55
N GLY A 361 -31.79 -17.41 2.27
CA GLY A 361 -32.98 -16.63 1.85
C GLY A 361 -32.97 -15.18 2.40
N ALA A 362 -31.82 -14.59 2.60
CA ALA A 362 -31.68 -13.22 3.09
C ALA A 362 -32.14 -12.19 2.05
N HIS A 363 -32.56 -11.01 2.52
CA HIS A 363 -32.87 -9.86 1.67
C HIS A 363 -31.63 -8.99 1.51
N PHE A 364 -31.04 -8.92 0.29
CA PHE A 364 -29.80 -8.17 0.08
C PHE A 364 -29.57 -7.80 -1.38
N ALA A 365 -28.64 -6.86 -1.59
CA ALA A 365 -28.01 -6.64 -2.88
C ALA A 365 -26.47 -6.70 -2.73
N VAL A 366 -25.79 -7.07 -3.82
CA VAL A 366 -24.33 -7.18 -3.84
C VAL A 366 -23.74 -6.56 -5.11
N VAL A 367 -22.62 -5.82 -4.94
CA VAL A 367 -21.73 -5.34 -6.01
C VAL A 367 -20.31 -5.71 -5.59
N ALA A 368 -19.82 -6.88 -5.99
CA ALA A 368 -18.56 -7.42 -5.48
C ALA A 368 -17.32 -6.71 -6.03
N SER A 369 -17.41 -6.04 -7.19
CA SER A 369 -16.31 -5.30 -7.81
C SER A 369 -16.81 -3.96 -8.35
N GLU A 370 -16.63 -2.89 -7.58
CA GLU A 370 -17.14 -1.56 -7.93
C GLU A 370 -16.26 -0.81 -8.92
N ASN A 371 -14.94 -1.11 -8.97
CA ASN A 371 -13.95 -0.43 -9.82
C ASN A 371 -13.24 -1.43 -10.76
N PRO A 372 -13.89 -1.93 -11.81
CA PRO A 372 -13.27 -2.87 -12.74
C PRO A 372 -12.14 -2.27 -13.58
N ASP A 373 -12.10 -0.95 -13.78
CA ASP A 373 -11.01 -0.28 -14.49
C ASP A 373 -9.72 -0.27 -13.65
N GLY A 374 -9.83 0.06 -12.38
CA GLY A 374 -8.72 -0.06 -11.42
C GLY A 374 -8.28 -1.51 -11.27
N ALA A 375 -9.21 -2.48 -11.23
CA ALA A 375 -8.88 -3.91 -11.15
C ALA A 375 -8.11 -4.40 -12.37
N ALA A 376 -8.44 -3.93 -13.58
CA ALA A 376 -7.68 -4.23 -14.79
C ALA A 376 -6.27 -3.60 -14.77
N LEU A 377 -6.14 -2.37 -14.25
CA LEU A 377 -4.84 -1.75 -14.04
C LEU A 377 -4.02 -2.51 -12.99
N HIS A 378 -4.61 -2.88 -11.85
CA HIS A 378 -3.96 -3.70 -10.83
C HIS A 378 -3.44 -5.01 -11.41
N GLN A 379 -4.26 -5.70 -12.22
CA GLN A 379 -3.88 -6.94 -12.88
C GLN A 379 -2.67 -6.78 -13.80
N ARG A 380 -2.54 -5.63 -14.48
CA ARG A 380 -1.39 -5.30 -15.32
C ARG A 380 -0.14 -5.02 -14.49
N LEU A 381 -0.26 -4.16 -13.47
CA LEU A 381 0.87 -3.73 -12.65
C LEU A 381 1.47 -4.89 -11.82
N ARG A 382 0.62 -5.77 -11.30
CA ARG A 382 1.08 -6.93 -10.50
C ARG A 382 1.87 -7.96 -11.30
N GLN A 383 1.88 -7.90 -12.63
CA GLN A 383 2.71 -8.78 -13.46
C GLN A 383 4.20 -8.48 -13.27
N ASP A 384 4.53 -7.20 -13.10
CA ASP A 384 5.89 -6.76 -12.83
C ASP A 384 6.22 -6.83 -11.32
N HIS A 385 5.25 -6.44 -10.47
CA HIS A 385 5.44 -6.33 -9.01
C HIS A 385 4.22 -6.83 -8.23
N ALA A 386 4.09 -8.15 -8.07
CA ALA A 386 2.94 -8.75 -7.41
C ALA A 386 2.81 -8.40 -5.91
N ARG A 387 3.88 -7.91 -5.28
CA ARG A 387 3.93 -7.60 -3.85
C ARG A 387 4.11 -6.13 -3.52
N HIS A 388 3.92 -5.25 -4.49
CA HIS A 388 3.86 -3.81 -4.26
C HIS A 388 2.42 -3.35 -4.06
N MET A 389 2.22 -2.27 -3.33
CA MET A 389 0.89 -1.70 -3.00
C MET A 389 0.11 -1.21 -4.20
N LEU A 390 0.79 -0.76 -5.26
CA LEU A 390 0.22 -0.36 -6.55
C LEU A 390 -0.91 0.67 -6.43
N HIS A 391 -0.68 1.77 -5.69
CA HIS A 391 -1.66 2.84 -5.48
C HIS A 391 -2.27 3.42 -6.76
N ALA A 392 -1.53 3.37 -7.88
CA ALA A 392 -2.06 3.78 -9.19
C ALA A 392 -3.36 3.06 -9.57
N ALA A 393 -3.57 1.83 -9.07
CA ALA A 393 -4.77 1.03 -9.33
C ALA A 393 -5.90 1.26 -8.30
N ARG A 394 -5.66 2.02 -7.24
CA ARG A 394 -6.64 2.27 -6.18
C ARG A 394 -7.87 3.00 -6.70
N TYR A 395 -7.67 3.98 -7.57
CA TYR A 395 -8.68 4.91 -8.03
C TYR A 395 -9.26 4.54 -9.39
N THR A 396 -10.27 5.28 -9.84
CA THR A 396 -10.94 5.04 -11.12
C THR A 396 -10.04 5.35 -12.32
N ALA A 397 -10.51 5.05 -13.53
CA ALA A 397 -9.83 5.47 -14.76
C ALA A 397 -9.72 7.00 -14.93
N LEU A 398 -10.49 7.77 -14.17
CA LEU A 398 -10.37 9.24 -14.10
C LEU A 398 -9.43 9.71 -12.99
N GLY A 399 -8.94 8.81 -12.13
CA GLY A 399 -8.01 9.11 -11.04
C GLY A 399 -8.68 9.63 -9.76
N ASP A 400 -10.00 9.57 -9.65
CA ASP A 400 -10.75 9.94 -8.45
C ASP A 400 -11.16 8.73 -7.60
N ASP A 401 -11.54 9.00 -6.35
CA ASP A 401 -12.13 8.02 -5.44
C ASP A 401 -13.65 7.96 -5.62
N LEU A 402 -14.21 6.77 -5.83
CA LEU A 402 -15.66 6.58 -5.97
C LEU A 402 -16.45 7.11 -4.76
N GLU A 403 -15.89 7.00 -3.56
CA GLU A 403 -16.53 7.53 -2.35
C GLU A 403 -16.71 9.04 -2.43
N ALA A 404 -15.79 9.75 -3.07
CA ALA A 404 -15.82 11.20 -3.19
C ALA A 404 -16.86 11.72 -4.21
N ARG A 405 -17.40 10.86 -5.08
CA ARG A 405 -18.46 11.24 -6.05
C ARG A 405 -19.81 11.42 -5.35
N GLN A 406 -20.10 12.64 -4.90
CA GLN A 406 -21.34 12.99 -4.18
C GLN A 406 -22.45 13.53 -5.10
N ALA A 407 -22.15 13.77 -6.39
CA ALA A 407 -23.08 14.26 -7.40
C ALA A 407 -22.88 13.56 -8.76
N PRO A 408 -23.91 13.54 -9.64
CA PRO A 408 -23.77 13.03 -11.00
C PRO A 408 -22.67 13.75 -11.80
N PRO A 409 -22.01 13.06 -12.74
CA PRO A 409 -22.23 11.65 -13.10
C PRO A 409 -21.56 10.71 -12.10
N TYR A 410 -22.31 9.72 -11.59
CA TYR A 410 -21.81 8.79 -10.58
C TYR A 410 -20.91 7.70 -11.17
N GLY A 411 -21.02 7.42 -12.48
CA GLY A 411 -20.25 6.35 -13.12
C GLY A 411 -20.41 5.01 -12.43
N GLU A 412 -19.31 4.39 -12.09
CA GLU A 412 -19.22 3.09 -11.43
C GLU A 412 -20.01 3.04 -10.09
N LYS A 413 -20.01 4.14 -9.33
CA LYS A 413 -20.76 4.28 -8.06
C LYS A 413 -22.27 4.11 -8.26
N GLY A 414 -22.78 4.29 -9.48
CA GLY A 414 -24.18 4.09 -9.83
C GLY A 414 -24.69 2.71 -9.45
N ALA A 415 -23.86 1.67 -9.55
CA ALA A 415 -24.22 0.31 -9.14
C ALA A 415 -24.54 0.20 -7.63
N ARG A 416 -23.70 0.81 -6.79
CA ARG A 416 -23.95 0.89 -5.34
C ARG A 416 -25.24 1.65 -5.03
N LEU A 417 -25.45 2.77 -5.68
CA LEU A 417 -26.67 3.58 -5.47
C LEU A 417 -27.93 2.83 -5.90
N GLU A 418 -27.89 2.07 -6.99
CA GLU A 418 -28.99 1.21 -7.41
C GLU A 418 -29.22 0.07 -6.40
N ALA A 419 -28.18 -0.58 -5.88
CA ALA A 419 -28.28 -1.59 -4.84
C ALA A 419 -29.00 -1.05 -3.59
N ILE A 420 -28.64 0.15 -3.15
CA ILE A 420 -29.25 0.83 -2.00
C ILE A 420 -30.71 1.16 -2.30
N ALA A 421 -31.02 1.69 -3.48
CA ALA A 421 -32.39 2.05 -3.87
C ALA A 421 -33.33 0.83 -3.95
N ARG A 422 -32.85 -0.30 -4.49
CA ARG A 422 -33.62 -1.55 -4.60
C ARG A 422 -33.92 -2.18 -3.23
N THR A 423 -33.00 -2.07 -2.30
CA THR A 423 -33.11 -2.73 -1.00
C THR A 423 -33.74 -1.85 0.08
N SER A 424 -33.65 -0.53 -0.03
CA SER A 424 -33.88 0.39 1.10
C SER A 424 -33.13 -0.07 2.37
N ALA A 425 -31.90 -0.53 2.19
CA ALA A 425 -31.12 -1.21 3.22
C ALA A 425 -30.89 -0.32 4.44
N ARG A 426 -30.85 -0.94 5.59
CA ARG A 426 -30.50 -0.32 6.87
C ARG A 426 -28.99 -0.39 7.16
N LEU A 427 -28.32 -1.39 6.56
CA LEU A 427 -26.89 -1.64 6.72
C LEU A 427 -26.23 -1.80 5.35
N HIS A 428 -25.17 -1.06 5.13
CA HIS A 428 -24.24 -1.24 4.03
C HIS A 428 -22.90 -1.80 4.58
N LEU A 429 -22.44 -2.91 4.03
CA LEU A 429 -21.12 -3.48 4.31
C LEU A 429 -20.22 -3.17 3.13
N SER A 430 -19.21 -2.33 3.35
CA SER A 430 -18.20 -1.93 2.37
C SER A 430 -16.89 -2.63 2.70
N LEU A 431 -16.49 -3.59 1.85
CA LEU A 431 -15.33 -4.44 2.13
C LEU A 431 -14.09 -3.80 1.54
N HIS A 432 -13.22 -3.33 2.41
CA HIS A 432 -11.97 -2.64 2.12
C HIS A 432 -10.76 -3.37 2.66
N GLY A 433 -9.60 -2.96 2.18
CA GLY A 433 -8.31 -3.38 2.67
C GLY A 433 -7.30 -2.25 2.65
N TYR A 434 -6.10 -2.56 3.11
CA TYR A 434 -5.00 -1.61 3.15
C TYR A 434 -3.67 -2.36 3.02
N PRO A 435 -2.51 -1.67 2.93
CA PRO A 435 -1.21 -2.32 2.79
C PRO A 435 -0.94 -3.38 3.86
N ALA A 436 -0.49 -4.56 3.43
CA ALA A 436 -0.16 -5.68 4.31
C ALA A 436 1.28 -5.61 4.83
N HIS A 437 2.07 -4.69 4.32
CA HIS A 437 3.41 -4.34 4.80
C HIS A 437 3.48 -2.84 5.03
N GLU A 438 4.60 -2.38 5.58
CA GLU A 438 4.80 -0.94 5.74
C GLU A 438 4.54 -0.26 4.41
N TRP A 439 3.69 0.77 4.45
CA TRP A 439 3.62 1.66 3.31
C TRP A 439 4.98 2.35 3.19
N THR A 440 5.70 1.88 2.20
CA THR A 440 7.06 2.31 1.91
C THR A 440 7.04 3.81 1.71
N ARG A 441 7.63 4.55 2.65
CA ARG A 441 7.66 5.99 2.57
C ARG A 441 8.42 6.40 1.33
N PRO A 442 7.91 7.37 0.55
CA PRO A 442 8.67 7.97 -0.52
C PRO A 442 10.07 8.35 -0.04
N LEU A 443 11.07 8.21 -0.91
CA LEU A 443 12.46 8.49 -0.57
C LEU A 443 12.68 9.91 -0.07
N ASN A 444 11.85 10.88 -0.49
CA ASN A 444 11.84 12.25 0.01
C ASN A 444 11.24 12.41 1.43
N GLY A 445 10.72 11.33 2.03
CA GLY A 445 10.11 11.33 3.36
C GLY A 445 8.69 11.89 3.43
N TYR A 446 8.08 12.22 2.30
CA TYR A 446 6.71 12.72 2.24
C TYR A 446 5.71 11.62 2.61
N VAL A 447 4.77 11.94 3.50
CA VAL A 447 3.61 11.10 3.81
C VAL A 447 2.37 11.85 3.35
N PRO A 448 1.59 11.34 2.38
CA PRO A 448 0.42 12.02 1.86
C PRO A 448 -0.59 12.33 2.95
N HIS A 449 -1.31 13.44 2.79
CA HIS A 449 -2.35 13.86 3.73
C HIS A 449 -3.39 12.75 3.97
N GLY A 450 -3.64 12.44 5.24
CA GLY A 450 -4.59 11.41 5.64
C GLY A 450 -4.07 9.97 5.64
N PHE A 451 -2.80 9.73 5.26
CA PHE A 451 -2.22 8.38 5.22
C PHE A 451 -1.34 8.04 6.44
N SER A 452 -1.09 8.99 7.35
CA SER A 452 -0.22 8.76 8.51
C SER A 452 -0.64 7.57 9.39
N GLN A 453 -1.94 7.30 9.51
CA GLN A 453 -2.48 6.17 10.26
C GLN A 453 -2.42 4.82 9.51
N TRP A 454 -2.00 4.84 8.24
CA TRP A 454 -2.00 3.68 7.34
C TRP A 454 -0.60 3.18 7.02
N THR A 455 0.42 3.82 7.60
CA THR A 455 1.83 3.57 7.26
C THR A 455 2.33 2.20 7.65
N ILE A 456 1.76 1.58 8.69
CA ILE A 456 2.09 0.20 9.08
C ILE A 456 0.83 -0.60 9.41
N PRO A 457 0.86 -1.92 9.21
CA PRO A 457 -0.26 -2.79 9.53
C PRO A 457 -0.60 -2.79 11.02
N LYS A 458 -1.90 -2.86 11.33
CA LYS A 458 -2.47 -2.96 12.67
C LYS A 458 -3.50 -4.08 12.82
N GLY A 459 -3.45 -5.05 11.89
CA GLY A 459 -4.38 -6.16 11.82
C GLY A 459 -5.71 -5.79 11.16
N PHE A 460 -6.65 -6.70 11.19
CA PHE A 460 -8.02 -6.45 10.74
C PHE A 460 -8.71 -5.48 11.69
N PHE A 461 -9.38 -4.47 11.13
CA PHE A 461 -10.14 -3.50 11.92
C PHE A 461 -11.44 -3.08 11.23
N LEU A 462 -12.31 -2.38 11.99
CA LEU A 462 -13.66 -2.00 11.57
C LEU A 462 -13.87 -0.49 11.72
N ILE A 463 -14.61 0.10 10.77
CA ILE A 463 -15.13 1.46 10.87
C ILE A 463 -16.65 1.39 10.76
N LEU A 464 -17.36 1.73 11.82
CA LEU A 464 -18.81 1.88 11.77
C LEU A 464 -19.18 3.35 11.64
N ARG A 465 -19.75 3.70 10.49
CA ARG A 465 -20.32 5.01 10.22
C ARG A 465 -21.83 4.95 10.48
N TYR A 466 -22.39 5.97 11.10
CA TYR A 466 -23.81 6.03 11.43
C TYR A 466 -24.37 7.44 11.32
N HIS A 467 -25.66 7.57 11.07
CA HIS A 467 -26.33 8.87 11.02
C HIS A 467 -26.56 9.45 12.42
N ALA A 468 -26.64 10.78 12.52
CA ALA A 468 -26.90 11.49 13.78
C ALA A 468 -28.12 10.93 14.51
N GLY A 469 -28.00 10.78 15.83
CA GLY A 469 -29.06 10.26 16.68
C GLY A 469 -29.18 8.73 16.69
N LEU A 470 -28.34 8.01 15.92
CA LEU A 470 -28.25 6.55 15.99
C LEU A 470 -27.03 6.15 16.84
N ASP A 471 -27.07 4.91 17.34
CA ASP A 471 -25.94 4.30 18.08
C ASP A 471 -25.71 2.87 17.62
N GLY A 472 -24.51 2.57 17.17
CA GLY A 472 -24.08 1.23 16.75
C GLY A 472 -23.09 0.58 17.72
N THR A 473 -22.87 1.15 18.90
CA THR A 473 -21.84 0.69 19.86
C THR A 473 -22.05 -0.76 20.30
N ALA A 474 -23.26 -1.11 20.68
CA ALA A 474 -23.60 -2.47 21.13
C ALA A 474 -23.55 -3.49 19.98
N PHE A 475 -23.97 -3.09 18.77
CA PHE A 475 -23.82 -3.90 17.56
C PHE A 475 -22.33 -4.19 17.29
N LEU A 476 -21.48 -3.17 17.30
CA LEU A 476 -20.05 -3.32 17.04
C LEU A 476 -19.35 -4.17 18.09
N ASP A 477 -19.71 -4.01 19.37
CA ASP A 477 -19.17 -4.82 20.46
C ASP A 477 -19.51 -6.30 20.31
N THR A 478 -20.79 -6.61 20.02
CA THR A 478 -21.23 -7.99 19.79
C THR A 478 -20.61 -8.59 18.52
N LEU A 479 -20.49 -7.81 17.45
CA LEU A 479 -19.86 -8.26 16.21
C LEU A 479 -18.39 -8.62 16.43
N THR A 480 -17.64 -7.76 17.10
CA THR A 480 -16.23 -8.02 17.41
C THR A 480 -16.03 -9.20 18.35
N ALA A 481 -16.92 -9.42 19.31
CA ALA A 481 -16.91 -10.61 20.15
C ALA A 481 -17.09 -11.91 19.33
N ARG A 482 -18.04 -11.91 18.36
CA ARG A 482 -18.24 -13.06 17.45
C ARG A 482 -17.03 -13.30 16.55
N LEU A 483 -16.41 -12.26 16.03
CA LEU A 483 -15.22 -12.36 15.18
C LEU A 483 -13.99 -12.81 15.96
N ALA A 484 -13.78 -12.33 17.17
CA ALA A 484 -12.67 -12.72 18.04
C ALA A 484 -12.73 -14.18 18.50
N ALA A 485 -13.87 -14.85 18.35
CA ALA A 485 -14.00 -16.30 18.58
C ALA A 485 -13.22 -17.13 17.53
N ASP A 486 -12.81 -16.52 16.41
CA ASP A 486 -11.91 -17.15 15.45
C ASP A 486 -10.45 -17.05 15.95
N PRO A 487 -9.81 -18.19 16.33
CA PRO A 487 -8.47 -18.16 16.90
C PRO A 487 -7.39 -17.71 15.91
N GLU A 488 -7.58 -17.95 14.59
CA GLU A 488 -6.62 -17.53 13.57
C GLU A 488 -6.62 -16.00 13.42
N LEU A 489 -7.81 -15.39 13.36
CA LEU A 489 -7.94 -13.93 13.32
C LEU A 489 -7.45 -13.27 14.61
N ALA A 490 -7.79 -13.84 15.77
CA ALA A 490 -7.36 -13.32 17.06
C ALA A 490 -5.83 -13.33 17.20
N ALA A 491 -5.18 -14.42 16.83
CA ALA A 491 -3.72 -14.54 16.85
C ALA A 491 -3.06 -13.59 15.86
N PHE A 492 -3.62 -13.47 14.65
CA PHE A 492 -3.14 -12.53 13.63
C PHE A 492 -3.18 -11.07 14.13
N ASN A 493 -4.32 -10.64 14.65
CA ASN A 493 -4.46 -9.28 15.18
C ASN A 493 -3.55 -9.00 16.37
N ALA A 494 -3.46 -9.95 17.31
CA ALA A 494 -2.59 -9.79 18.48
C ALA A 494 -1.11 -9.59 18.06
N ALA A 495 -0.63 -10.35 17.08
CA ALA A 495 0.72 -10.22 16.56
C ALA A 495 0.96 -8.86 15.89
N GLN A 496 0.01 -8.42 15.06
CA GLN A 496 0.08 -7.12 14.37
C GLN A 496 0.08 -5.95 15.36
N LEU A 497 -0.82 -5.99 16.36
CA LEU A 497 -0.94 -4.93 17.38
C LEU A 497 0.29 -4.82 18.26
N ALA A 498 0.94 -5.94 18.59
CA ALA A 498 2.19 -5.93 19.36
C ALA A 498 3.32 -5.20 18.60
N VAL A 499 3.42 -5.41 17.28
CA VAL A 499 4.42 -4.71 16.45
C VAL A 499 4.03 -3.25 16.23
N TRP A 500 2.75 -2.97 16.04
CA TRP A 500 2.24 -1.59 15.99
C TRP A 500 2.62 -0.81 17.24
N ASP A 501 2.33 -1.32 18.43
CA ASP A 501 2.61 -0.67 19.72
C ASP A 501 4.10 -0.37 19.88
N ALA A 502 4.95 -1.31 19.50
CA ALA A 502 6.40 -1.13 19.55
C ALA A 502 6.89 0.04 18.67
N HIS A 503 6.29 0.31 17.52
CA HIS A 503 6.77 1.28 16.53
C HIS A 503 5.93 2.55 16.41
N ALA A 504 4.62 2.47 16.52
CA ALA A 504 3.71 3.61 16.37
C ALA A 504 3.15 4.13 17.70
N GLY A 505 3.21 3.33 18.78
CA GLY A 505 2.64 3.66 20.09
C GLY A 505 1.16 3.33 20.18
N GLU A 506 0.43 4.02 21.04
CA GLU A 506 -1.00 3.75 21.24
C GLU A 506 -1.80 3.89 19.94
N LEU A 507 -2.76 2.99 19.77
CA LEU A 507 -3.75 3.14 18.69
C LEU A 507 -4.57 4.41 18.92
N PRO A 508 -4.86 5.20 17.87
CA PRO A 508 -5.67 6.40 17.99
C PRO A 508 -7.17 6.12 18.18
N PHE A 509 -7.57 4.86 18.30
CA PHE A 509 -8.95 4.40 18.49
C PHE A 509 -9.01 3.11 19.31
N ALA A 510 -10.18 2.83 19.90
CA ALA A 510 -10.34 1.71 20.82
C ALA A 510 -10.24 0.35 20.11
N ALA A 511 -9.64 -0.63 20.77
CA ALA A 511 -9.75 -2.04 20.39
C ALA A 511 -10.86 -2.71 21.22
N ARG A 512 -11.76 -3.45 20.55
CA ARG A 512 -12.83 -4.26 21.14
C ARG A 512 -12.54 -5.73 20.86
N HIS A 513 -12.42 -6.52 21.92
CA HIS A 513 -12.09 -7.96 21.79
C HIS A 513 -10.84 -8.23 20.92
N GLY A 514 -9.82 -7.34 20.98
CA GLY A 514 -8.61 -7.44 20.18
C GLY A 514 -8.75 -6.99 18.71
N ILE A 515 -9.89 -6.40 18.32
CA ILE A 515 -10.14 -5.83 17.00
C ILE A 515 -10.23 -4.31 17.14
N PRO A 516 -9.33 -3.53 16.49
CA PRO A 516 -9.43 -2.08 16.47
C PRO A 516 -10.74 -1.61 15.82
N CYS A 517 -11.35 -0.57 16.36
CA CYS A 517 -12.66 -0.09 15.93
C CYS A 517 -12.75 1.43 15.93
N MET A 518 -13.29 2.00 14.87
CA MET A 518 -13.64 3.40 14.76
C MET A 518 -15.16 3.54 14.69
N LEU A 519 -15.73 4.49 15.46
CA LEU A 519 -17.13 4.90 15.36
C LEU A 519 -17.15 6.35 14.85
N MET A 520 -17.93 6.60 13.80
CA MET A 520 -17.98 7.90 13.14
C MET A 520 -19.40 8.28 12.76
N GLU A 521 -19.85 9.46 13.18
CA GLU A 521 -21.04 10.06 12.59
C GLU A 521 -20.72 10.51 11.16
N ASP A 522 -21.51 10.05 10.19
CA ASP A 522 -21.25 10.29 8.76
C ASP A 522 -22.55 10.25 7.97
N HIS A 523 -22.77 11.26 7.12
CA HIS A 523 -23.97 11.41 6.31
C HIS A 523 -23.71 11.27 4.80
N ARG A 524 -22.54 10.78 4.38
CA ARG A 524 -22.21 10.60 2.96
C ARG A 524 -23.06 9.52 2.26
N SER A 525 -23.56 8.55 3.01
CA SER A 525 -24.48 7.53 2.51
C SER A 525 -25.89 7.83 2.96
N THR A 526 -26.90 7.41 2.17
CA THR A 526 -28.31 7.41 2.57
C THR A 526 -28.68 6.24 3.47
N VAL A 527 -27.79 5.23 3.59
CA VAL A 527 -27.96 4.09 4.47
C VAL A 527 -27.62 4.50 5.91
N PRO A 528 -28.51 4.22 6.89
CA PRO A 528 -28.31 4.65 8.28
C PRO A 528 -27.00 4.18 8.92
N PHE A 529 -26.54 2.96 8.57
CA PHE A 529 -25.29 2.39 9.07
C PHE A 529 -24.44 1.88 7.91
N THR A 530 -23.17 2.27 7.88
CA THR A 530 -22.18 1.72 6.95
C THR A 530 -21.04 1.10 7.77
N LEU A 531 -20.88 -0.22 7.66
CA LEU A 531 -19.75 -0.94 8.24
C LEU A 531 -18.67 -1.14 7.19
N VAL A 532 -17.53 -0.51 7.39
CA VAL A 532 -16.33 -0.70 6.58
C VAL A 532 -15.44 -1.73 7.27
N THR A 533 -15.01 -2.73 6.52
CA THR A 533 -14.00 -3.69 6.97
C THR A 533 -12.67 -3.33 6.36
N GLU A 534 -11.60 -3.43 7.13
CA GLU A 534 -10.24 -3.11 6.67
C GLU A 534 -9.31 -4.29 7.02
N PHE A 535 -8.93 -5.06 6.01
CA PHE A 535 -7.94 -6.12 6.19
C PHE A 535 -6.61 -5.71 5.53
N PRO A 536 -5.43 -5.98 6.12
CA PRO A 536 -4.16 -5.73 5.45
C PRO A 536 -3.92 -6.79 4.36
N ASP A 537 -4.41 -6.51 3.13
CA ASP A 537 -4.54 -7.52 2.07
C ASP A 537 -3.95 -7.15 0.72
N GLN A 538 -3.47 -5.92 0.53
CA GLN A 538 -3.13 -5.44 -0.81
C GLN A 538 -2.04 -6.25 -1.53
N THR A 539 -1.16 -6.91 -0.77
CA THR A 539 -0.01 -7.66 -1.31
C THR A 539 0.01 -9.13 -0.93
N VAL A 540 -1.06 -9.62 -0.27
CA VAL A 540 -1.09 -10.98 0.28
C VAL A 540 -1.53 -12.04 -0.73
N TYR A 541 -1.00 -13.25 -0.55
CA TYR A 541 -1.31 -14.45 -1.34
C TYR A 541 -1.37 -15.67 -0.44
N GLY A 542 -1.88 -16.80 -0.97
CA GLY A 542 -1.88 -18.07 -0.26
C GLY A 542 -2.80 -18.10 0.95
N ALA A 543 -2.28 -18.55 2.09
CA ALA A 543 -3.04 -18.66 3.34
C ALA A 543 -3.50 -17.30 3.87
N ALA A 544 -2.66 -16.26 3.80
CA ALA A 544 -3.01 -14.91 4.22
C ALA A 544 -4.19 -14.34 3.41
N PHE A 545 -4.23 -14.57 2.09
CA PHE A 545 -5.36 -14.17 1.25
C PHE A 545 -6.66 -14.91 1.63
N ARG A 546 -6.56 -16.22 1.97
CA ARG A 546 -7.71 -16.99 2.45
C ARG A 546 -8.22 -16.48 3.81
N LEU A 547 -7.34 -16.17 4.74
CA LEU A 547 -7.73 -15.56 6.01
C LEU A 547 -8.47 -14.23 5.76
N ALA A 548 -7.92 -13.36 4.91
CA ALA A 548 -8.50 -12.07 4.60
C ALA A 548 -9.94 -12.18 4.06
N HIS A 549 -10.15 -12.90 2.95
CA HIS A 549 -11.50 -13.01 2.38
C HIS A 549 -12.46 -13.83 3.24
N THR A 550 -11.96 -14.73 4.10
CA THR A 550 -12.78 -15.47 5.07
C THR A 550 -13.25 -14.55 6.19
N THR A 551 -12.38 -13.67 6.68
CA THR A 551 -12.72 -12.66 7.68
C THR A 551 -13.78 -11.69 7.14
N HIS A 552 -13.62 -11.19 5.92
CA HIS A 552 -14.66 -10.37 5.26
C HIS A 552 -16.00 -11.10 5.16
N MET A 553 -16.02 -12.33 4.66
CA MET A 553 -17.22 -13.13 4.56
C MET A 553 -17.91 -13.32 5.94
N ARG A 554 -17.13 -13.71 6.97
CA ARG A 554 -17.66 -13.90 8.34
C ARG A 554 -18.23 -12.62 8.90
N THR A 555 -17.56 -11.49 8.68
CA THR A 555 -18.04 -10.17 9.12
C THR A 555 -19.43 -9.87 8.50
N VAL A 556 -19.58 -10.09 7.20
CA VAL A 556 -20.88 -9.91 6.54
C VAL A 556 -21.96 -10.82 7.13
N LEU A 557 -21.65 -12.09 7.36
CA LEU A 557 -22.64 -13.06 7.87
C LEU A 557 -23.04 -12.76 9.31
N HIS A 558 -22.10 -12.44 10.20
CA HIS A 558 -22.40 -12.05 11.58
C HIS A 558 -23.15 -10.71 11.66
N ALA A 559 -22.78 -9.75 10.80
CA ALA A 559 -23.50 -8.48 10.74
C ALA A 559 -24.95 -8.67 10.24
N ALA A 560 -25.18 -9.56 9.26
CA ALA A 560 -26.52 -9.90 8.80
C ALA A 560 -27.37 -10.58 9.88
N GLU A 561 -26.80 -11.50 10.66
CA GLU A 561 -27.44 -12.13 11.81
C GLU A 561 -27.85 -11.10 12.88
N LEU A 562 -26.91 -10.21 13.26
CA LEU A 562 -27.19 -9.15 14.22
C LEU A 562 -28.25 -8.15 13.74
N LEU A 563 -28.23 -7.84 12.42
CA LEU A 563 -29.28 -7.00 11.83
C LEU A 563 -30.67 -7.65 11.95
N GLN A 564 -30.77 -8.98 11.71
CA GLN A 564 -32.02 -9.74 11.88
C GLN A 564 -32.45 -9.83 13.35
N GLU A 565 -31.52 -9.88 14.29
CA GLU A 565 -31.75 -9.85 15.73
C GLU A 565 -32.20 -8.46 16.23
N GLY A 566 -32.19 -7.43 15.38
CA GLY A 566 -32.67 -6.07 15.72
C GLY A 566 -31.63 -5.14 16.36
N TRP A 567 -30.35 -5.48 16.33
CA TRP A 567 -29.29 -4.67 16.95
C TRP A 567 -29.10 -3.27 16.34
N LEU A 568 -29.61 -3.05 15.12
CA LEU A 568 -29.58 -1.75 14.43
C LEU A 568 -30.99 -1.22 14.15
N SER A 569 -31.94 -1.47 15.04
CA SER A 569 -33.32 -1.03 14.92
C SER A 569 -33.52 0.49 15.10
#